data_493d5e48fb97b3db41bbd876ce18968a
#
_entry.id   493d5e48fb97b3db41bbd876ce18968a
#
_cell.length_a   1.000
_cell.length_b   1.000
_cell.length_c   1.000
_cell.angle_alpha   90.00
_cell.angle_beta   90.00
_cell.angle_gamma   90.00
#
_symmetry.space_group_name_H-M   'P 1'
#
loop_
_entity.id
_entity.type
_entity.pdbx_description
1 polymer ?
#
loop_
_entity_poly.entity_id
_entity_poly.type
_entity_poly.pdbx_seq_one_letter_code
_entity_poly.pdbx_strand_id
1 'polypeptide(L)'
;VGAHVTRDHYTRFGIYYPSGEEQGNIASFSSKGPTADGRVKPDVSAPGSYIVSSMSSVYTGAFAKAVSVVWNGTKYPFGFMQGSSMAAPMVCGSLACWLQADPELTPEEAKEIIRNTSVTDDFTGELSSEGDNMWGYGKFDAWNGLKECLRQSGTILPVKKTEQALILSADGKT
;
A
#
# COMPACT_ATOMS: atom_id res chain seq x y z
N VAL A 1 -7.39 1.78 8.02
CA VAL A 1 -6.26 1.01 7.46
C VAL A 1 -5.17 0.85 8.51
N GLY A 2 -4.76 -0.40 8.78
CA GLY A 2 -3.58 -0.72 9.57
C GLY A 2 -2.29 -0.60 8.73
N ALA A 3 -1.14 -0.62 9.39
CA ALA A 3 0.17 -0.52 8.75
C ALA A 3 0.98 -1.80 8.96
N HIS A 4 1.42 -2.45 7.86
CA HIS A 4 2.38 -3.54 7.93
C HIS A 4 3.73 -3.15 7.33
N VAL A 5 4.75 -3.92 7.67
CA VAL A 5 6.14 -3.65 7.30
C VAL A 5 6.45 -4.34 5.98
N THR A 6 6.65 -3.57 4.92
CA THR A 6 7.16 -4.08 3.65
C THR A 6 8.65 -3.77 3.46
N ARG A 7 9.17 -2.87 4.29
CA ARG A 7 10.58 -2.51 4.31
C ARG A 7 11.01 -2.29 5.76
N ASP A 8 11.98 -3.06 6.20
CA ASP A 8 12.54 -3.02 7.55
C ASP A 8 13.76 -2.12 7.67
N HIS A 9 14.29 -1.61 6.55
CA HIS A 9 15.43 -0.70 6.51
C HIS A 9 15.45 0.16 5.26
N TYR A 10 16.32 1.15 5.25
CA TYR A 10 16.79 1.81 4.04
C TYR A 10 18.31 2.01 4.11
N THR A 11 18.94 2.10 2.94
CA THR A 11 20.37 2.42 2.83
C THR A 11 20.54 3.79 2.19
N ARG A 12 21.39 4.63 2.78
CA ARG A 12 21.74 5.94 2.25
C ARG A 12 23.23 6.19 2.40
N PHE A 13 23.89 6.58 1.30
CA PHE A 13 25.33 6.78 1.25
C PHE A 13 26.14 5.58 1.79
N GLY A 14 25.67 4.37 1.52
CA GLY A 14 26.28 3.14 2.02
C GLY A 14 26.03 2.83 3.49
N ILE A 15 25.29 3.67 4.21
CA ILE A 15 24.94 3.47 5.64
C ILE A 15 23.56 2.81 5.70
N TYR A 16 23.49 1.74 6.50
CA TYR A 16 22.27 0.98 6.79
C TYR A 16 21.50 1.61 7.94
N TYR A 17 20.22 1.85 7.75
CA TYR A 17 19.30 2.41 8.75
C TYR A 17 18.15 1.43 8.99
N PRO A 18 18.23 0.58 10.03
CA PRO A 18 17.14 -0.36 10.34
C PRO A 18 15.95 0.38 10.95
N SER A 19 14.75 -0.15 10.74
CA SER A 19 13.53 0.34 11.38
C SER A 19 13.35 -0.18 12.80
N GLY A 20 13.96 -1.31 13.13
CA GLY A 20 13.64 -2.10 14.31
C GLY A 20 12.36 -2.93 14.18
N GLU A 21 11.73 -2.92 13.01
CA GLU A 21 10.51 -3.65 12.67
C GLU A 21 10.84 -4.90 11.87
N GLU A 22 9.99 -5.92 11.96
CA GLU A 22 10.14 -7.16 11.20
C GLU A 22 9.37 -7.09 9.88
N GLN A 23 10.06 -7.31 8.76
CA GLN A 23 9.43 -7.32 7.44
C GLN A 23 8.37 -8.42 7.34
N GLY A 24 7.18 -8.06 6.87
CA GLY A 24 6.01 -8.92 6.80
C GLY A 24 5.07 -8.76 8.00
N ASN A 25 5.55 -8.33 9.16
CA ASN A 25 4.75 -8.19 10.38
C ASN A 25 3.94 -6.88 10.41
N ILE A 26 2.97 -6.81 11.33
CA ILE A 26 2.30 -5.55 11.63
C ILE A 26 3.29 -4.58 12.27
N ALA A 27 3.26 -3.32 11.86
CA ALA A 27 4.16 -2.32 12.43
C ALA A 27 3.78 -2.02 13.88
N SER A 28 4.77 -1.84 14.75
CA SER A 28 4.57 -1.60 16.19
C SER A 28 3.72 -0.35 16.49
N PHE A 29 3.76 0.63 15.59
CA PHE A 29 2.98 1.87 15.66
C PHE A 29 1.56 1.74 15.05
N SER A 30 1.20 0.61 14.45
CA SER A 30 -0.13 0.41 13.88
C SER A 30 -1.17 0.36 14.98
N SER A 31 -2.18 1.23 14.90
CA SER A 31 -3.28 1.22 15.85
C SER A 31 -4.13 -0.03 15.70
N LYS A 32 -4.54 -0.59 16.82
CA LYS A 32 -5.36 -1.78 16.93
C LYS A 32 -6.78 -1.41 17.36
N GLY A 33 -7.77 -2.17 16.88
CA GLY A 33 -9.14 -2.11 17.38
C GLY A 33 -9.32 -2.85 18.72
N PRO A 34 -10.57 -3.01 19.15
CA PRO A 34 -11.76 -2.49 18.51
C PRO A 34 -11.93 -0.99 18.71
N THR A 35 -12.86 -0.37 17.95
CA THR A 35 -13.30 1.00 18.23
C THR A 35 -14.06 1.07 19.55
N ALA A 36 -14.27 2.27 20.08
CA ALA A 36 -14.97 2.47 21.36
C ALA A 36 -16.44 1.92 21.34
N ASP A 37 -17.04 1.85 20.15
CA ASP A 37 -18.36 1.26 19.92
C ASP A 37 -18.31 -0.25 19.56
N GLY A 38 -17.15 -0.89 19.71
CA GLY A 38 -16.98 -2.34 19.59
C GLY A 38 -16.78 -2.88 18.17
N ARG A 39 -16.68 -2.02 17.13
CA ARG A 39 -16.45 -2.49 15.75
C ARG A 39 -15.01 -2.98 15.58
N VAL A 40 -14.85 -4.07 14.85
CA VAL A 40 -13.54 -4.55 14.41
C VAL A 40 -12.88 -3.52 13.47
N LYS A 41 -11.70 -3.10 13.81
CA LYS A 41 -10.83 -2.21 13.01
C LYS A 41 -9.35 -2.57 13.26
N PRO A 42 -8.48 -2.36 12.27
CA PRO A 42 -8.71 -1.79 10.93
C PRO A 42 -9.56 -2.69 10.04
N ASP A 43 -10.04 -2.19 8.87
CA ASP A 43 -10.67 -3.06 7.87
C ASP A 43 -9.62 -3.91 7.14
N VAL A 44 -8.44 -3.36 6.91
CA VAL A 44 -7.34 -4.02 6.18
C VAL A 44 -6.01 -3.40 6.60
N SER A 45 -4.91 -4.13 6.44
CA SER A 45 -3.55 -3.60 6.58
C SER A 45 -2.92 -3.34 5.22
N ALA A 46 -2.10 -2.29 5.12
CA ALA A 46 -1.36 -1.93 3.91
C ALA A 46 0.06 -1.50 4.25
N PRO A 47 0.98 -1.41 3.25
CA PRO A 47 2.35 -0.97 3.48
C PRO A 47 2.43 0.37 4.18
N GLY A 48 3.07 0.44 5.35
CA GLY A 48 3.16 1.66 6.15
C GLY A 48 4.53 1.94 6.75
N SER A 49 5.54 1.09 6.53
CA SER A 49 6.90 1.28 7.02
C SER A 49 7.85 1.70 5.91
N TYR A 50 8.60 2.77 6.13
CA TYR A 50 9.56 3.38 5.19
C TYR A 50 9.05 3.57 3.77
N ILE A 51 7.86 4.12 3.65
CA ILE A 51 7.25 4.46 2.37
C ILE A 51 7.94 5.69 1.80
N VAL A 52 8.37 5.59 0.55
CA VAL A 52 8.97 6.70 -0.20
C VAL A 52 7.88 7.41 -0.99
N SER A 53 7.78 8.72 -0.80
CA SER A 53 6.86 9.56 -1.56
C SER A 53 7.43 10.96 -1.78
N SER A 54 6.77 11.73 -2.65
CA SER A 54 7.10 13.13 -2.89
C SER A 54 6.87 13.94 -1.61
N MET A 55 7.81 14.85 -1.33
CA MET A 55 7.71 15.83 -0.26
C MET A 55 7.38 17.20 -0.84
N SER A 56 6.60 17.97 -0.10
CA SER A 56 6.32 19.35 -0.51
C SER A 56 7.62 20.13 -0.70
N SER A 57 7.73 20.87 -1.80
CA SER A 57 8.90 21.73 -2.09
C SER A 57 9.04 22.89 -1.10
N VAL A 58 7.93 23.23 -0.39
CA VAL A 58 7.93 24.30 0.62
C VAL A 58 8.00 23.75 2.04
N TYR A 59 8.14 22.43 2.22
CA TYR A 59 8.29 21.83 3.55
C TYR A 59 9.67 22.14 4.14
N THR A 60 9.69 22.78 5.30
CA THR A 60 10.91 23.21 6.00
C THR A 60 11.34 22.29 7.14
N GLY A 61 10.52 21.30 7.49
CA GLY A 61 10.83 20.34 8.55
C GLY A 61 11.91 19.33 8.14
N ALA A 62 12.49 18.65 9.13
CA ALA A 62 13.42 17.56 8.88
C ALA A 62 12.68 16.30 8.42
N PHE A 63 13.22 15.60 7.45
CA PHE A 63 12.75 14.27 7.01
C PHE A 63 13.92 13.43 6.49
N ALA A 64 13.76 12.12 6.53
CA ALA A 64 14.71 11.19 5.94
C ALA A 64 14.59 11.24 4.41
N LYS A 65 15.53 11.95 3.77
CA LYS A 65 15.53 12.18 2.33
C LYS A 65 15.99 10.93 1.59
N ALA A 66 15.18 10.46 0.65
CA ALA A 66 15.51 9.36 -0.25
C ALA A 66 16.32 9.89 -1.47
N VAL A 67 15.69 10.71 -2.29
CA VAL A 67 16.24 11.22 -3.55
C VAL A 67 15.66 12.63 -3.84
N SER A 68 16.19 13.31 -4.83
CA SER A 68 15.54 14.48 -5.41
C SER A 68 15.58 14.39 -6.92
N VAL A 69 14.47 14.78 -7.55
CA VAL A 69 14.35 14.91 -8.99
C VAL A 69 14.41 16.40 -9.34
N VAL A 70 15.10 16.75 -10.41
CA VAL A 70 15.11 18.11 -10.95
C VAL A 70 14.22 18.13 -12.19
N TRP A 71 13.24 19.03 -12.19
CA TRP A 71 12.35 19.25 -13.33
C TRP A 71 12.22 20.76 -13.58
N ASN A 72 12.47 21.20 -14.80
CA ASN A 72 12.48 22.62 -15.19
C ASN A 72 13.26 23.51 -14.22
N GLY A 73 14.46 23.07 -13.81
CA GLY A 73 15.32 23.80 -12.87
C GLY A 73 14.89 23.76 -11.40
N THR A 74 13.72 23.23 -11.11
CA THR A 74 13.19 23.10 -9.74
C THR A 74 13.51 21.72 -9.17
N LYS A 75 13.92 21.67 -7.90
CA LYS A 75 14.26 20.45 -7.19
C LYS A 75 13.08 19.95 -6.36
N TYR A 76 12.64 18.73 -6.66
CA TYR A 76 11.53 18.06 -5.97
C TYR A 76 12.09 16.93 -5.10
N PRO A 77 12.00 17.04 -3.77
CA PRO A 77 12.51 16.02 -2.88
C PRO A 77 11.52 14.86 -2.71
N PHE A 78 12.08 13.66 -2.51
CA PHE A 78 11.36 12.48 -2.05
C PHE A 78 11.94 12.05 -0.71
N GLY A 79 11.07 11.60 0.20
CA GLY A 79 11.46 11.22 1.54
C GLY A 79 10.85 9.92 1.99
N PHE A 80 11.46 9.33 3.01
CA PHE A 80 10.92 8.19 3.73
C PHE A 80 10.02 8.67 4.87
N MET A 81 8.85 8.08 4.96
CA MET A 81 7.95 8.25 6.10
C MET A 81 7.34 6.90 6.49
N GLN A 82 6.87 6.81 7.73
CA GLN A 82 6.18 5.62 8.22
C GLN A 82 4.95 6.02 9.04
N GLY A 83 3.96 5.16 9.07
CA GLY A 83 2.69 5.38 9.75
C GLY A 83 1.51 4.75 9.01
N SER A 84 0.39 4.58 9.69
CA SER A 84 -0.89 4.28 9.07
C SER A 84 -1.33 5.38 8.09
N SER A 85 -0.82 6.62 8.29
CA SER A 85 -0.97 7.74 7.34
C SER A 85 -0.28 7.50 5.99
N MET A 86 0.68 6.57 5.90
CA MET A 86 1.32 6.12 4.65
C MET A 86 0.63 4.88 4.09
N ALA A 87 0.05 4.03 4.94
CA ALA A 87 -0.73 2.88 4.54
C ALA A 87 -2.07 3.28 3.89
N ALA A 88 -2.78 4.24 4.46
CA ALA A 88 -4.08 4.68 3.98
C ALA A 88 -4.08 5.17 2.51
N PRO A 89 -3.15 6.03 2.05
CA PRO A 89 -3.09 6.47 0.67
C PRO A 89 -2.75 5.35 -0.33
N MET A 90 -2.09 4.26 0.10
CA MET A 90 -1.86 3.09 -0.75
C MET A 90 -3.20 2.42 -1.11
N VAL A 91 -4.08 2.25 -0.13
CA VAL A 91 -5.44 1.74 -0.35
C VAL A 91 -6.26 2.75 -1.16
N CYS A 92 -6.22 4.03 -0.81
CA CYS A 92 -6.96 5.08 -1.50
C CYS A 92 -6.60 5.18 -2.99
N GLY A 93 -5.30 5.14 -3.33
CA GLY A 93 -4.84 5.16 -4.72
C GLY A 93 -5.28 3.92 -5.51
N SER A 94 -5.31 2.75 -4.86
CA SER A 94 -5.81 1.52 -5.48
C SER A 94 -7.32 1.58 -5.73
N LEU A 95 -8.09 2.10 -4.76
CA LEU A 95 -9.54 2.32 -4.92
C LEU A 95 -9.84 3.33 -6.04
N ALA A 96 -9.02 4.35 -6.23
CA ALA A 96 -9.17 5.26 -7.36
C ALA A 96 -9.00 4.55 -8.72
N CYS A 97 -8.08 3.58 -8.81
CA CYS A 97 -7.94 2.72 -9.99
C CYS A 97 -9.15 1.80 -10.17
N TRP A 98 -9.72 1.27 -9.08
CA TRP A 98 -10.93 0.45 -9.15
C TRP A 98 -12.13 1.26 -9.59
N LEU A 99 -12.31 2.49 -9.09
CA LEU A 99 -13.35 3.42 -9.54
C LEU A 99 -13.17 3.85 -11.01
N GLN A 100 -11.94 3.88 -11.52
CA GLN A 100 -11.71 4.09 -12.95
C GLN A 100 -12.18 2.88 -13.79
N ALA A 101 -12.03 1.68 -13.23
CA ALA A 101 -12.48 0.44 -13.88
C ALA A 101 -14.00 0.24 -13.77
N ASP A 102 -14.58 0.64 -12.65
CA ASP A 102 -16.02 0.62 -12.37
C ASP A 102 -16.45 1.92 -11.65
N PRO A 103 -16.93 2.93 -12.42
CA PRO A 103 -17.35 4.21 -11.85
C PRO A 103 -18.55 4.14 -10.90
N GLU A 104 -19.33 3.05 -10.96
CA GLU A 104 -20.51 2.85 -10.11
C GLU A 104 -20.17 2.08 -8.82
N LEU A 105 -18.90 1.70 -8.60
CA LEU A 105 -18.44 0.97 -7.43
C LEU A 105 -18.78 1.71 -6.13
N THR A 106 -19.61 1.12 -5.31
CA THR A 106 -20.01 1.67 -4.01
C THR A 106 -18.94 1.39 -2.94
N PRO A 107 -18.93 2.17 -1.83
CA PRO A 107 -18.03 1.90 -0.69
C PRO A 107 -18.23 0.51 -0.07
N GLU A 108 -19.47 0.01 -0.07
CA GLU A 108 -19.84 -1.30 0.44
C GLU A 108 -19.25 -2.41 -0.42
N GLU A 109 -19.39 -2.32 -1.74
CA GLU A 109 -18.80 -3.25 -2.71
C GLU A 109 -17.27 -3.22 -2.65
N ALA A 110 -16.67 -2.04 -2.56
CA ALA A 110 -15.22 -1.91 -2.39
C ALA A 110 -14.72 -2.61 -1.12
N LYS A 111 -15.45 -2.52 -0.01
CA LYS A 111 -15.13 -3.25 1.23
C LYS A 111 -15.27 -4.76 1.06
N GLU A 112 -16.29 -5.20 0.33
CA GLU A 112 -16.50 -6.63 0.04
C GLU A 112 -15.37 -7.18 -0.83
N ILE A 113 -14.95 -6.43 -1.84
CA ILE A 113 -13.78 -6.79 -2.66
C ILE A 113 -12.53 -6.88 -1.78
N ILE A 114 -12.27 -5.90 -0.90
CA ILE A 114 -11.15 -5.93 0.03
C ILE A 114 -11.21 -7.19 0.90
N ARG A 115 -12.38 -7.50 1.50
CA ARG A 115 -12.58 -8.69 2.32
C ARG A 115 -12.21 -9.97 1.56
N ASN A 116 -12.68 -10.09 0.32
CA ASN A 116 -12.54 -11.32 -0.46
C ASN A 116 -11.17 -11.49 -1.12
N THR A 117 -10.38 -10.41 -1.22
CA THR A 117 -9.10 -10.42 -1.94
C THR A 117 -7.88 -10.14 -1.07
N SER A 118 -8.09 -9.77 0.20
CA SER A 118 -6.98 -9.60 1.15
C SER A 118 -6.25 -10.91 1.38
N VAL A 119 -4.93 -10.83 1.56
CA VAL A 119 -4.04 -11.98 1.70
C VAL A 119 -3.70 -12.22 3.16
N THR A 120 -3.67 -13.49 3.53
CA THR A 120 -3.15 -13.96 4.81
C THR A 120 -1.81 -14.68 4.60
N ASP A 121 -0.94 -14.65 5.59
CA ASP A 121 0.35 -15.34 5.62
C ASP A 121 0.71 -15.77 7.05
N ASP A 122 1.95 -16.23 7.25
CA ASP A 122 2.43 -16.71 8.55
C ASP A 122 2.35 -15.63 9.65
N PHE A 123 2.44 -14.34 9.29
CA PHE A 123 2.33 -13.22 10.25
C PHE A 123 0.90 -12.89 10.63
N THR A 124 -0.02 -12.99 9.69
CA THR A 124 -1.44 -12.75 9.96
C THR A 124 -2.08 -13.92 10.68
N GLY A 125 -1.58 -15.13 10.42
CA GLY A 125 -2.25 -16.37 10.79
C GLY A 125 -3.60 -16.52 10.07
N GLU A 126 -4.42 -17.42 10.57
CA GLU A 126 -5.80 -17.60 10.12
C GLU A 126 -6.68 -16.47 10.69
N LEU A 127 -7.40 -15.78 9.83
CA LEU A 127 -8.34 -14.74 10.21
C LEU A 127 -9.78 -15.22 10.07
N SER A 128 -10.67 -14.73 10.94
CA SER A 128 -12.10 -14.99 10.82
C SER A 128 -12.71 -14.23 9.65
N SER A 129 -13.92 -14.61 9.24
CA SER A 129 -14.69 -13.87 8.22
C SER A 129 -14.97 -12.41 8.60
N GLU A 130 -14.93 -12.09 9.89
CA GLU A 130 -15.11 -10.73 10.41
C GLU A 130 -13.78 -9.96 10.50
N GLY A 131 -12.66 -10.62 10.17
CA GLY A 131 -11.32 -10.08 10.39
C GLY A 131 -10.90 -10.11 11.85
N ASP A 132 -9.85 -9.36 12.18
CA ASP A 132 -9.39 -9.14 13.55
C ASP A 132 -9.04 -7.67 13.83
N ASN A 133 -8.74 -7.37 15.10
CA ASN A 133 -8.43 -6.00 15.53
C ASN A 133 -7.00 -5.54 15.24
N MET A 134 -6.20 -6.34 14.58
CA MET A 134 -4.81 -6.04 14.23
C MET A 134 -4.62 -5.92 12.71
N TRP A 135 -5.10 -6.90 11.95
CA TRP A 135 -4.92 -7.03 10.52
C TRP A 135 -6.16 -6.65 9.71
N GLY A 136 -7.33 -6.58 10.36
CA GLY A 136 -8.61 -6.51 9.66
C GLY A 136 -8.87 -7.79 8.89
N TYR A 137 -9.19 -7.68 7.61
CA TYR A 137 -9.35 -8.83 6.71
C TYR A 137 -8.02 -9.41 6.18
N GLY A 138 -6.88 -8.83 6.58
CA GLY A 138 -5.55 -9.25 6.15
C GLY A 138 -4.74 -8.14 5.50
N LYS A 139 -3.80 -8.53 4.64
CA LYS A 139 -2.95 -7.63 3.86
C LYS A 139 -3.63 -7.26 2.55
N PHE A 140 -3.72 -5.98 2.27
CA PHE A 140 -4.36 -5.43 1.09
C PHE A 140 -3.69 -5.89 -0.20
N ASP A 141 -4.47 -6.46 -1.12
CA ASP A 141 -4.03 -6.85 -2.46
C ASP A 141 -4.72 -6.00 -3.52
N ALA A 142 -4.02 -4.95 -3.97
CA ALA A 142 -4.54 -4.01 -4.97
C ALA A 142 -4.84 -4.67 -6.32
N TRP A 143 -4.03 -5.67 -6.71
CA TRP A 143 -4.15 -6.33 -8.01
C TRP A 143 -5.28 -7.35 -8.04
N ASN A 144 -5.39 -8.20 -7.04
CA ASN A 144 -6.50 -9.13 -6.95
C ASN A 144 -7.82 -8.40 -6.76
N GLY A 145 -7.83 -7.29 -5.99
CA GLY A 145 -9.00 -6.44 -5.87
C GLY A 145 -9.41 -5.79 -7.18
N LEU A 146 -8.46 -5.29 -7.99
CA LEU A 146 -8.77 -4.75 -9.32
C LEU A 146 -9.37 -5.83 -10.24
N LYS A 147 -8.81 -7.04 -10.23
CA LYS A 147 -9.36 -8.15 -11.03
C LYS A 147 -10.79 -8.50 -10.62
N GLU A 148 -11.06 -8.51 -9.32
CA GLU A 148 -12.40 -8.80 -8.81
C GLU A 148 -13.38 -7.67 -9.15
N CYS A 149 -12.98 -6.40 -9.04
CA CYS A 149 -13.76 -5.25 -9.47
C CYS A 149 -14.14 -5.35 -10.96
N LEU A 150 -13.16 -5.65 -11.84
CA LEU A 150 -13.40 -5.83 -13.27
C LEU A 150 -14.32 -7.02 -13.56
N ARG A 151 -14.20 -8.10 -12.80
CA ARG A 151 -15.07 -9.27 -12.94
C ARG A 151 -16.52 -8.94 -12.56
N GLN A 152 -16.73 -8.17 -11.50
CA GLN A 152 -18.06 -7.79 -11.02
C GLN A 152 -18.74 -6.79 -11.97
N SER A 153 -18.00 -5.79 -12.44
CA SER A 153 -18.51 -4.80 -13.39
C SER A 153 -18.80 -5.36 -14.79
N GLY A 154 -18.37 -6.59 -15.09
CA GLY A 154 -18.45 -7.17 -16.43
C GLY A 154 -17.56 -6.47 -17.47
N THR A 155 -16.65 -5.62 -17.02
CA THR A 155 -15.72 -4.88 -17.88
C THR A 155 -14.66 -5.83 -18.42
N ILE A 156 -14.74 -6.14 -19.71
CA ILE A 156 -13.70 -6.90 -20.42
C ILE A 156 -12.63 -5.90 -20.84
N LEU A 157 -11.49 -5.91 -20.13
CA LEU A 157 -10.34 -5.17 -20.59
C LEU A 157 -9.87 -5.76 -21.92
N PRO A 158 -9.75 -4.95 -23.00
CA PRO A 158 -9.11 -5.43 -24.20
C PRO A 158 -7.68 -5.81 -23.87
N VAL A 159 -7.37 -7.10 -23.91
CA VAL A 159 -5.98 -7.57 -23.82
C VAL A 159 -5.28 -7.08 -25.07
N LYS A 160 -4.70 -5.88 -25.03
CA LYS A 160 -3.67 -5.52 -25.99
C LYS A 160 -2.51 -6.48 -25.72
N LYS A 161 -2.37 -7.51 -26.54
CA LYS A 161 -1.08 -8.20 -26.69
C LYS A 161 -0.07 -7.17 -27.18
N THR A 162 0.59 -6.49 -26.27
CA THR A 162 1.83 -5.80 -26.58
C THR A 162 2.88 -6.90 -26.69
N GLU A 163 3.31 -7.22 -27.88
CA GLU A 163 4.40 -8.15 -28.18
C GLU A 163 5.77 -7.63 -27.73
N GLN A 164 5.81 -6.59 -26.92
CA GLN A 164 7.02 -6.09 -26.29
C GLN A 164 6.89 -6.28 -24.77
N ALA A 165 7.30 -7.46 -24.32
CA ALA A 165 7.70 -7.59 -22.93
C ALA A 165 8.85 -6.61 -22.68
N LEU A 166 8.64 -5.61 -21.83
CA LEU A 166 9.73 -4.79 -21.30
C LEU A 166 10.58 -5.73 -20.42
N ILE A 167 11.62 -6.31 -20.99
CA ILE A 167 12.60 -7.06 -20.24
C ILE A 167 13.47 -6.02 -19.54
N LEU A 168 13.12 -5.69 -18.30
CA LEU A 168 14.04 -4.99 -17.41
C LEU A 168 15.15 -6.00 -17.08
N SER A 169 16.28 -5.86 -17.74
CA SER A 169 17.48 -6.62 -17.35
C SER A 169 17.92 -6.14 -15.96
N ALA A 170 18.36 -7.07 -15.11
CA ALA A 170 18.78 -6.81 -13.73
C ALA A 170 20.02 -5.87 -13.63
N ASP A 171 20.63 -5.50 -14.77
CA ASP A 171 21.78 -4.62 -14.87
C ASP A 171 21.45 -3.17 -15.24
N GLY A 172 20.15 -2.83 -15.40
CA GLY A 172 19.70 -1.45 -15.64
C GLY A 172 20.14 -0.86 -16.97
N LYS A 173 20.56 -1.68 -17.94
CA LYS A 173 20.89 -1.25 -19.30
C LYS A 173 19.73 -1.59 -20.24
N THR A 174 19.12 -0.58 -20.82
CA THR A 174 18.20 -0.68 -21.96
C THR A 174 18.94 -0.89 -23.24
#